data_29a3996192dbb87401ab5af17a335432
#
_entry.id   29a3996192dbb87401ab5af17a335432
#
_cell.length_a   1.000
_cell.length_b   1.000
_cell.length_c   1.000
_cell.angle_alpha   90.00
_cell.angle_beta   90.00
_cell.angle_gamma   90.00
#
_symmetry.space_group_name_H-M   'P 1'
#
loop_
_entity.id
_entity.type
_entity.pdbx_description
1 polymer ?
#
loop_
_entity_poly.entity_id
_entity_poly.type
_entity_poly.pdbx_seq_one_letter_code
_entity_poly.pdbx_strand_id
1 'polypeptide(L)'
;GQGQATKAAAGIISPWFSKRRNKAWYKMARLGADFYVDLLADLEKSGQEIDFYQRSGVFLLKKDETKLEELYQLALQRREESPLIGQLAILDPASANELFPGLQGFDHLLYASGGARVDGQLLVTRLLEASQVKLVKEKVSLTPLASGYQIDEEVFDQVILATGAWLGDLLEPLGYAVDVRPQKGQLR
;
A
#
# COMPACT_ATOMS: atom_id res chain seq x y z
N GLY A 1 14.84 -3.87 11.21
CA GLY A 1 15.12 -2.80 12.16
C GLY A 1 13.83 -2.25 12.77
N GLN A 2 13.93 -1.61 13.94
CA GLN A 2 12.78 -0.88 14.53
C GLN A 2 12.35 0.25 13.60
N GLY A 3 11.02 0.49 13.47
CA GLY A 3 10.46 1.60 12.71
C GLY A 3 10.20 1.35 11.23
N GLN A 4 10.33 0.13 10.73
CA GLN A 4 10.02 -0.19 9.33
C GLN A 4 8.50 -0.20 9.11
N ALA A 5 7.97 0.83 8.45
CA ALA A 5 6.53 1.04 8.24
C ALA A 5 5.88 -0.12 7.46
N THR A 6 6.53 -0.64 6.43
CA THR A 6 6.00 -1.73 5.61
C THR A 6 5.73 -3.01 6.41
N LYS A 7 6.60 -3.34 7.37
CA LYS A 7 6.40 -4.52 8.25
C LYS A 7 5.30 -4.34 9.29
N ALA A 8 5.02 -3.10 9.66
CA ALA A 8 4.04 -2.76 10.70
C ALA A 8 2.68 -2.33 10.12
N ALA A 9 2.57 -2.21 8.80
CA ALA A 9 1.36 -1.78 8.15
C ALA A 9 0.26 -2.85 8.24
N ALA A 10 -1.01 -2.39 8.27
CA ALA A 10 -2.17 -3.30 8.24
C ALA A 10 -2.27 -4.12 6.94
N GLY A 11 -1.58 -3.69 5.90
CA GLY A 11 -1.57 -4.37 4.61
C GLY A 11 -2.89 -4.33 3.85
N ILE A 12 -3.83 -3.47 4.23
CA ILE A 12 -5.15 -3.38 3.59
C ILE A 12 -5.05 -2.59 2.28
N ILE A 13 -5.50 -3.18 1.19
CA ILE A 13 -5.60 -2.55 -0.12
C ILE A 13 -7.07 -2.35 -0.47
N SER A 14 -7.57 -1.13 -0.24
CA SER A 14 -8.92 -0.70 -0.61
C SER A 14 -9.00 0.83 -0.74
N PRO A 15 -8.21 1.47 -1.62
CA PRO A 15 -8.10 2.93 -1.69
C PRO A 15 -9.39 3.62 -2.13
N TRP A 16 -10.27 2.91 -2.83
CA TRP A 16 -11.46 3.41 -3.50
C TRP A 16 -12.52 4.03 -2.57
N PHE A 17 -12.46 3.76 -1.27
CA PHE A 17 -13.45 4.23 -0.29
C PHE A 17 -13.00 5.45 0.49
N SER A 18 -11.82 5.99 0.19
CA SER A 18 -11.30 7.17 0.87
C SER A 18 -12.03 8.43 0.41
N LYS A 19 -12.58 9.20 1.38
CA LYS A 19 -13.15 10.54 1.15
C LYS A 19 -12.10 11.66 1.36
N ARG A 20 -10.79 11.35 1.33
CA ARG A 20 -9.73 12.37 1.47
C ARG A 20 -9.81 13.39 0.33
N ARG A 21 -9.63 14.67 0.66
CA ARG A 21 -9.69 15.79 -0.31
C ARG A 21 -8.48 15.81 -1.25
N ASN A 22 -7.36 15.20 -0.85
CA ASN A 22 -6.15 15.17 -1.69
C ASN A 22 -6.33 14.19 -2.85
N LYS A 23 -6.62 14.74 -4.03
CA LYS A 23 -6.84 13.96 -5.27
C LYS A 23 -5.55 13.28 -5.75
N ALA A 24 -4.39 13.91 -5.55
CA ALA A 24 -3.11 13.33 -5.94
C ALA A 24 -2.80 12.08 -5.10
N TRP A 25 -3.07 12.14 -3.80
CA TRP A 25 -2.96 10.96 -2.93
C TRP A 25 -3.87 9.81 -3.40
N TYR A 26 -5.14 10.12 -3.71
CA TYR A 26 -6.09 9.10 -4.18
C TYR A 26 -5.62 8.47 -5.49
N LYS A 27 -5.19 9.30 -6.46
CA LYS A 27 -4.66 8.81 -7.75
C LYS A 27 -3.45 7.88 -7.53
N MET A 28 -2.50 8.26 -6.68
CA MET A 28 -1.33 7.45 -6.37
C MET A 28 -1.72 6.13 -5.70
N ALA A 29 -2.61 6.16 -4.71
CA ALA A 29 -3.06 4.97 -3.99
C ALA A 29 -3.83 4.00 -4.92
N ARG A 30 -4.66 4.53 -5.84
CA ARG A 30 -5.36 3.73 -6.84
C ARG A 30 -4.39 3.07 -7.81
N LEU A 31 -3.47 3.85 -8.39
CA LEU A 31 -2.46 3.31 -9.29
C LEU A 31 -1.57 2.27 -8.60
N GLY A 32 -1.29 2.44 -7.31
CA GLY A 32 -0.58 1.44 -6.51
C GLY A 32 -1.38 0.14 -6.36
N ALA A 33 -2.71 0.22 -6.20
CA ALA A 33 -3.56 -0.97 -6.17
C ALA A 33 -3.61 -1.65 -7.55
N ASP A 34 -3.72 -0.89 -8.64
CA ASP A 34 -3.71 -1.41 -10.01
C ASP A 34 -2.38 -2.10 -10.34
N PHE A 35 -1.25 -1.54 -9.88
CA PHE A 35 0.09 -2.08 -10.10
C PHE A 35 0.31 -3.47 -9.51
N TYR A 36 -0.42 -3.85 -8.46
CA TYR A 36 -0.29 -5.21 -7.90
C TYR A 36 -0.59 -6.30 -8.93
N VAL A 37 -1.45 -6.06 -9.92
CA VAL A 37 -1.76 -7.05 -10.97
C VAL A 37 -0.49 -7.39 -11.75
N ASP A 38 0.24 -6.38 -12.20
CA ASP A 38 1.48 -6.56 -12.96
C ASP A 38 2.61 -7.11 -12.07
N LEU A 39 2.73 -6.58 -10.85
CA LEU A 39 3.73 -7.01 -9.87
C LEU A 39 3.61 -8.51 -9.54
N LEU A 40 2.39 -9.00 -9.29
CA LEU A 40 2.15 -10.41 -9.01
C LEU A 40 2.54 -11.29 -10.20
N ALA A 41 2.13 -10.90 -11.41
CA ALA A 41 2.48 -11.62 -12.63
C ALA A 41 4.00 -11.66 -12.89
N ASP A 42 4.71 -10.58 -12.60
CA ASP A 42 6.17 -10.51 -12.79
C ASP A 42 6.92 -11.33 -11.73
N LEU A 43 6.45 -11.33 -10.48
CA LEU A 43 7.01 -12.18 -9.44
C LEU A 43 6.79 -13.67 -9.72
N GLU A 44 5.59 -14.08 -10.18
CA GLU A 44 5.32 -15.45 -10.61
C GLU A 44 6.24 -15.88 -11.75
N LYS A 45 6.42 -15.05 -12.78
CA LYS A 45 7.37 -15.31 -13.89
C LYS A 45 8.81 -15.45 -13.41
N SER A 46 9.20 -14.77 -12.34
CA SER A 46 10.53 -14.89 -11.72
C SER A 46 10.66 -16.10 -10.79
N GLY A 47 9.60 -16.91 -10.66
CA GLY A 47 9.59 -18.10 -9.81
C GLY A 47 9.34 -17.84 -8.33
N GLN A 48 8.83 -16.66 -7.98
CA GLN A 48 8.49 -16.33 -6.59
C GLN A 48 7.09 -16.81 -6.23
N GLU A 49 6.91 -17.21 -4.98
CA GLU A 49 5.59 -17.49 -4.41
C GLU A 49 4.84 -16.19 -4.12
N ILE A 50 3.51 -16.20 -4.31
CA ILE A 50 2.61 -15.06 -4.06
C ILE A 50 1.88 -15.25 -2.72
N ASP A 51 2.55 -15.77 -1.71
CA ASP A 51 2.03 -16.07 -0.38
C ASP A 51 1.73 -14.83 0.47
N PHE A 52 2.25 -13.67 0.06
CA PHE A 52 2.08 -12.39 0.73
C PHE A 52 0.80 -11.63 0.34
N TYR A 53 0.11 -12.02 -0.73
CA TYR A 53 -1.05 -11.29 -1.27
C TYR A 53 -2.31 -12.15 -1.27
N GLN A 54 -3.42 -11.59 -0.82
CA GLN A 54 -4.72 -12.25 -0.89
C GLN A 54 -5.82 -11.25 -1.22
N ARG A 55 -6.57 -11.52 -2.28
CA ARG A 55 -7.79 -10.80 -2.63
C ARG A 55 -8.96 -11.40 -1.83
N SER A 56 -9.23 -10.83 -0.66
CA SER A 56 -10.21 -11.33 0.30
C SER A 56 -11.55 -10.61 0.26
N GLY A 57 -11.65 -9.54 -0.54
CA GLY A 57 -12.71 -8.58 -0.41
C GLY A 57 -12.53 -7.64 0.78
N VAL A 58 -13.42 -6.67 0.90
CA VAL A 58 -13.44 -5.72 2.02
C VAL A 58 -14.87 -5.41 2.43
N PHE A 59 -15.11 -5.34 3.74
CA PHE A 59 -16.34 -4.84 4.35
C PHE A 59 -16.14 -3.44 4.91
N LEU A 60 -17.10 -2.56 4.60
CA LEU A 60 -17.11 -1.19 5.09
C LEU A 60 -18.38 -0.96 5.89
N LEU A 61 -18.20 -0.75 7.19
CA LEU A 61 -19.29 -0.51 8.12
C LEU A 61 -19.53 0.99 8.27
N LYS A 62 -20.80 1.38 8.25
CA LYS A 62 -21.28 2.72 8.61
C LYS A 62 -22.49 2.58 9.51
N LYS A 63 -22.55 3.41 10.56
CA LYS A 63 -23.70 3.45 11.46
C LYS A 63 -24.94 4.13 10.83
N ASP A 64 -24.72 4.91 9.78
CA ASP A 64 -25.71 5.72 9.11
C ASP A 64 -25.89 5.17 7.70
N GLU A 65 -27.11 4.74 7.39
CA GLU A 65 -27.44 4.16 6.09
C GLU A 65 -27.26 5.17 4.94
N THR A 66 -27.55 6.45 5.18
CA THR A 66 -27.31 7.51 4.18
C THR A 66 -25.81 7.59 3.82
N LYS A 67 -24.94 7.49 4.83
CA LYS A 67 -23.48 7.49 4.60
C LYS A 67 -22.98 6.20 3.96
N LEU A 68 -23.67 5.10 4.19
CA LEU A 68 -23.37 3.83 3.53
C LEU A 68 -23.72 3.92 2.04
N GLU A 69 -24.91 4.44 1.73
CA GLU A 69 -25.38 4.67 0.35
C GLU A 69 -24.46 5.67 -0.39
N GLU A 70 -24.11 6.80 0.22
CA GLU A 70 -23.14 7.74 -0.36
C GLU A 70 -21.81 7.06 -0.70
N LEU A 71 -21.34 6.14 0.16
CA LEU A 71 -20.09 5.41 -0.06
C LEU A 71 -20.23 4.41 -1.20
N TYR A 72 -21.38 3.75 -1.31
CA TYR A 72 -21.72 2.86 -2.40
C TYR A 72 -21.74 3.60 -3.74
N GLN A 73 -22.42 4.73 -3.82
CA GLN A 73 -22.47 5.56 -5.04
C GLN A 73 -21.08 6.07 -5.45
N LEU A 74 -20.27 6.50 -4.46
CA LEU A 74 -18.86 6.87 -4.71
C LEU A 74 -18.07 5.71 -5.28
N ALA A 75 -18.27 4.51 -4.76
CA ALA A 75 -17.58 3.31 -5.23
C ALA A 75 -18.00 2.91 -6.63
N LEU A 76 -19.30 3.02 -6.96
CA LEU A 76 -19.81 2.78 -8.31
C LEU A 76 -19.16 3.72 -9.34
N GLN A 77 -19.10 5.01 -9.03
CA GLN A 77 -18.43 5.98 -9.88
C GLN A 77 -16.95 5.66 -10.08
N ARG A 78 -16.25 5.33 -9.01
CA ARG A 78 -14.80 5.00 -9.05
C ARG A 78 -14.50 3.68 -9.75
N ARG A 79 -15.46 2.77 -9.80
CA ARG A 79 -15.30 1.49 -10.50
C ARG A 79 -15.15 1.66 -12.00
N GLU A 80 -15.67 2.73 -12.58
CA GLU A 80 -15.46 3.07 -14.00
C GLU A 80 -13.98 3.30 -14.33
N GLU A 81 -13.24 3.93 -13.40
CA GLU A 81 -11.80 4.17 -13.54
C GLU A 81 -10.93 3.04 -12.95
N SER A 82 -11.48 2.21 -12.08
CA SER A 82 -10.78 1.14 -11.36
C SER A 82 -11.61 -0.12 -11.29
N PRO A 83 -11.66 -0.94 -12.35
CA PRO A 83 -12.41 -2.20 -12.39
C PRO A 83 -12.00 -3.19 -11.28
N LEU A 84 -10.80 -3.01 -10.69
CA LEU A 84 -10.32 -3.81 -9.55
C LEU A 84 -11.21 -3.74 -8.31
N ILE A 85 -12.06 -2.72 -8.16
CA ILE A 85 -13.07 -2.68 -7.09
C ILE A 85 -13.91 -3.95 -7.10
N GLY A 86 -14.18 -4.51 -8.27
CA GLY A 86 -14.92 -5.73 -8.45
C GLY A 86 -16.41 -5.57 -8.21
N GLN A 87 -17.03 -6.59 -7.63
CA GLN A 87 -18.44 -6.56 -7.27
C GLN A 87 -18.67 -5.68 -6.06
N LEU A 88 -19.73 -4.87 -6.12
CA LEU A 88 -20.20 -4.02 -5.03
C LEU A 88 -21.59 -4.47 -4.62
N ALA A 89 -21.84 -4.63 -3.32
CA ALA A 89 -23.13 -4.97 -2.78
C ALA A 89 -23.32 -4.37 -1.38
N ILE A 90 -24.53 -3.93 -1.07
CA ILE A 90 -24.95 -3.69 0.31
C ILE A 90 -25.51 -4.99 0.83
N LEU A 91 -24.89 -5.53 1.88
CA LEU A 91 -25.21 -6.81 2.46
C LEU A 91 -25.86 -6.64 3.83
N ASP A 92 -26.87 -7.46 4.12
CA ASP A 92 -27.40 -7.69 5.44
C ASP A 92 -26.50 -8.61 6.27
N PRO A 93 -26.76 -8.80 7.58
CA PRO A 93 -25.95 -9.65 8.44
C PRO A 93 -25.89 -11.12 8.00
N ALA A 94 -26.96 -11.67 7.43
CA ALA A 94 -27.00 -13.05 6.99
C ALA A 94 -26.05 -13.26 5.80
N SER A 95 -26.21 -12.45 4.76
CA SER A 95 -25.35 -12.48 3.56
C SER A 95 -23.88 -12.18 3.87
N ALA A 96 -23.62 -11.24 4.79
CA ALA A 96 -22.25 -10.92 5.20
C ALA A 96 -21.60 -12.08 5.96
N ASN A 97 -22.35 -12.81 6.81
CA ASN A 97 -21.85 -13.96 7.56
C ASN A 97 -21.59 -15.19 6.67
N GLU A 98 -22.19 -15.29 5.50
CA GLU A 98 -21.81 -16.32 4.51
C GLU A 98 -20.37 -16.11 4.00
N LEU A 99 -19.95 -14.85 3.85
CA LEU A 99 -18.61 -14.48 3.38
C LEU A 99 -17.59 -14.42 4.52
N PHE A 100 -18.00 -13.95 5.70
CA PHE A 100 -17.16 -13.83 6.88
C PHE A 100 -17.95 -14.16 8.14
N PRO A 101 -17.91 -15.42 8.63
CA PRO A 101 -18.66 -15.86 9.79
C PRO A 101 -18.28 -15.12 11.07
N GLY A 102 -19.28 -14.81 11.89
CA GLY A 102 -19.11 -14.23 13.22
C GLY A 102 -19.10 -12.70 13.26
N LEU A 103 -19.31 -12.01 12.15
CA LEU A 103 -19.43 -10.56 12.12
C LEU A 103 -20.81 -10.13 12.66
N GLN A 104 -20.81 -9.19 13.64
CA GLN A 104 -22.02 -8.74 14.36
C GLN A 104 -22.01 -7.23 14.58
N GLY A 105 -23.17 -6.68 14.98
CA GLY A 105 -23.29 -5.28 15.41
C GLY A 105 -23.47 -4.28 14.27
N PHE A 106 -24.09 -4.68 13.18
CA PHE A 106 -24.45 -3.82 12.06
C PHE A 106 -25.79 -4.27 11.46
N ASP A 107 -26.49 -3.34 10.82
CA ASP A 107 -27.72 -3.63 10.06
C ASP A 107 -27.37 -3.93 8.61
N HIS A 108 -26.54 -3.10 8.01
CA HIS A 108 -26.01 -3.27 6.65
C HIS A 108 -24.54 -2.86 6.58
N LEU A 109 -23.82 -3.43 5.61
CA LEU A 109 -22.46 -3.05 5.26
C LEU A 109 -22.25 -3.01 3.75
N LEU A 110 -21.27 -2.26 3.29
CA LEU A 110 -20.84 -2.28 1.89
C LEU A 110 -19.75 -3.33 1.71
N TYR A 111 -19.96 -4.24 0.79
CA TYR A 111 -18.98 -5.21 0.33
C TYR A 111 -18.37 -4.80 -1.00
N ALA A 112 -17.08 -4.98 -1.15
CA ALA A 112 -16.37 -4.90 -2.42
C ALA A 112 -15.41 -6.08 -2.59
N SER A 113 -15.60 -6.86 -3.63
CA SER A 113 -14.82 -8.09 -3.86
C SER A 113 -13.36 -7.86 -4.22
N GLY A 114 -13.02 -6.63 -4.62
CA GLY A 114 -11.65 -6.25 -5.02
C GLY A 114 -10.72 -5.91 -3.87
N GLY A 115 -11.24 -5.78 -2.65
CA GLY A 115 -10.39 -5.55 -1.50
C GLY A 115 -9.35 -6.65 -1.31
N ALA A 116 -8.14 -6.27 -0.95
CA ALA A 116 -7.05 -7.22 -0.77
C ALA A 116 -6.26 -6.94 0.51
N ARG A 117 -5.46 -7.91 0.90
CA ARG A 117 -4.48 -7.79 1.99
C ARG A 117 -3.09 -8.19 1.52
N VAL A 118 -2.08 -7.56 2.08
CA VAL A 118 -0.67 -7.81 1.82
C VAL A 118 0.08 -8.00 3.13
N ASP A 119 0.84 -9.06 3.25
CA ASP A 119 1.90 -9.14 4.26
C ASP A 119 3.13 -8.35 3.74
N GLY A 120 3.35 -7.17 4.31
CA GLY A 120 4.42 -6.29 3.86
C GLY A 120 5.82 -6.85 4.12
N GLN A 121 5.99 -7.73 5.11
CA GLN A 121 7.28 -8.36 5.37
C GLN A 121 7.61 -9.41 4.30
N LEU A 122 6.65 -10.27 3.98
CA LEU A 122 6.81 -11.28 2.93
C LEU A 122 6.98 -10.61 1.57
N LEU A 123 6.19 -9.58 1.25
CA LEU A 123 6.36 -8.82 0.00
C LEU A 123 7.80 -8.32 -0.19
N VAL A 124 8.38 -7.67 0.83
CA VAL A 124 9.76 -7.18 0.76
C VAL A 124 10.74 -8.34 0.57
N THR A 125 10.51 -9.47 1.23
CA THR A 125 11.36 -10.66 1.08
C THR A 125 11.33 -11.18 -0.36
N ARG A 126 10.13 -11.37 -0.94
CA ARG A 126 9.97 -11.85 -2.32
C ARG A 126 10.57 -10.90 -3.36
N LEU A 127 10.41 -9.58 -3.15
CA LEU A 127 11.01 -8.56 -4.02
C LEU A 127 12.55 -8.60 -3.98
N LEU A 128 13.14 -8.75 -2.81
CA LEU A 128 14.61 -8.86 -2.67
C LEU A 128 15.14 -10.13 -3.30
N GLU A 129 14.47 -11.27 -3.11
CA GLU A 129 14.82 -12.54 -3.74
C GLU A 129 14.73 -12.46 -5.27
N ALA A 130 13.65 -11.89 -5.81
CA ALA A 130 13.46 -11.73 -7.25
C ALA A 130 14.50 -10.78 -7.89
N SER A 131 14.86 -9.72 -7.18
CA SER A 131 15.77 -8.69 -7.72
C SER A 131 17.23 -9.13 -7.83
N GLN A 132 17.65 -10.13 -7.07
CA GLN A 132 19.04 -10.63 -7.01
C GLN A 132 20.09 -9.54 -6.76
N VAL A 133 19.69 -8.42 -6.14
CA VAL A 133 20.60 -7.30 -5.86
C VAL A 133 21.55 -7.61 -4.71
N LYS A 134 22.73 -7.01 -4.73
CA LYS A 134 23.63 -7.00 -3.57
C LYS A 134 23.01 -6.15 -2.47
N LEU A 135 22.64 -6.77 -1.35
CA LEU A 135 22.08 -6.06 -0.20
C LEU A 135 23.19 -5.68 0.78
N VAL A 136 23.37 -4.38 1.01
CA VAL A 136 24.26 -3.84 2.05
C VAL A 136 23.40 -3.34 3.21
N LYS A 137 23.68 -3.81 4.45
CA LYS A 137 22.93 -3.48 5.67
C LYS A 137 23.70 -2.51 6.55
N GLU A 138 24.06 -1.36 6.00
CA GLU A 138 24.84 -0.33 6.66
C GLU A 138 24.16 1.02 6.59
N LYS A 139 24.53 1.93 7.50
CA LYS A 139 24.15 3.33 7.39
C LYS A 139 25.14 3.99 6.45
N VAL A 140 24.64 4.43 5.31
CA VAL A 140 25.46 5.06 4.27
C VAL A 140 25.37 6.58 4.31
N SER A 141 26.40 7.25 3.83
CA SER A 141 26.39 8.67 3.51
C SER A 141 26.41 8.86 1.99
N LEU A 142 25.77 9.93 1.53
CA LEU A 142 25.68 10.27 0.12
C LEU A 142 26.47 11.53 -0.17
N THR A 143 27.41 11.48 -1.07
CA THR A 143 28.21 12.63 -1.50
C THR A 143 27.98 12.89 -3.00
N PRO A 144 27.43 14.06 -3.39
CA PRO A 144 27.34 14.43 -4.80
C PRO A 144 28.74 14.64 -5.40
N LEU A 145 28.92 14.17 -6.63
CA LEU A 145 30.12 14.40 -7.43
C LEU A 145 29.78 15.30 -8.62
N ALA A 146 30.79 15.71 -9.39
CA ALA A 146 30.59 16.43 -10.65
C ALA A 146 29.78 15.60 -11.67
N SER A 147 29.88 14.27 -11.61
CA SER A 147 29.04 13.34 -12.33
C SER A 147 28.73 12.15 -11.42
N GLY A 148 27.43 11.95 -11.10
CA GLY A 148 26.98 10.88 -10.24
C GLY A 148 27.08 11.16 -8.75
N TYR A 149 27.17 10.09 -7.97
CA TYR A 149 27.13 10.12 -6.51
C TYR A 149 28.08 9.09 -5.93
N GLN A 150 28.71 9.42 -4.81
CA GLN A 150 29.50 8.49 -4.04
C GLN A 150 28.74 8.02 -2.81
N ILE A 151 28.72 6.72 -2.61
CA ILE A 151 28.23 6.06 -1.37
C ILE A 151 29.41 5.25 -0.84
N ASP A 152 29.91 5.65 0.35
CA ASP A 152 31.14 5.13 0.93
C ASP A 152 32.32 5.19 -0.07
N GLU A 153 32.84 4.07 -0.55
CA GLU A 153 33.94 4.02 -1.53
C GLU A 153 33.46 3.76 -2.97
N GLU A 154 32.18 3.51 -3.19
CA GLU A 154 31.62 3.19 -4.51
C GLU A 154 30.99 4.43 -5.17
N VAL A 155 31.15 4.56 -6.50
CA VAL A 155 30.57 5.64 -7.29
C VAL A 155 29.43 5.09 -8.16
N PHE A 156 28.32 5.83 -8.19
CA PHE A 156 27.10 5.48 -8.92
C PHE A 156 26.67 6.64 -9.83
N ASP A 157 26.22 6.35 -11.04
CA ASP A 157 25.67 7.36 -11.95
C ASP A 157 24.33 7.90 -11.45
N GLN A 158 23.52 7.05 -10.82
CA GLN A 158 22.20 7.37 -10.29
C GLN A 158 21.94 6.69 -8.95
N VAL A 159 21.24 7.38 -8.06
CA VAL A 159 20.82 6.87 -6.76
C VAL A 159 19.33 7.12 -6.57
N ILE A 160 18.59 6.09 -6.19
CA ILE A 160 17.17 6.17 -5.87
C ILE A 160 17.01 6.17 -4.35
N LEU A 161 16.44 7.27 -3.81
CA LEU A 161 16.21 7.41 -2.38
C LEU A 161 14.80 6.95 -2.01
N ALA A 162 14.69 5.75 -1.44
CA ALA A 162 13.43 5.17 -0.98
C ALA A 162 13.40 4.99 0.54
N THR A 163 13.91 5.98 1.27
CA THR A 163 14.22 5.92 2.71
C THR A 163 13.05 6.28 3.62
N GLY A 164 11.86 6.59 3.07
CA GLY A 164 10.67 6.87 3.86
C GLY A 164 10.89 8.03 4.84
N ALA A 165 10.59 7.82 6.14
CA ALA A 165 10.70 8.85 7.17
C ALA A 165 12.13 9.33 7.45
N TRP A 166 13.15 8.62 6.96
CA TRP A 166 14.56 9.01 7.11
C TRP A 166 15.11 9.80 5.92
N LEU A 167 14.25 10.23 5.00
CA LEU A 167 14.68 11.01 3.82
C LEU A 167 15.35 12.33 4.22
N GLY A 168 14.84 13.01 5.26
CA GLY A 168 15.44 14.23 5.79
C GLY A 168 16.87 14.01 6.28
N ASP A 169 17.12 12.97 7.06
CA ASP A 169 18.45 12.65 7.60
C ASP A 169 19.52 12.50 6.51
N LEU A 170 19.11 12.05 5.31
CA LEU A 170 20.00 11.82 4.18
C LEU A 170 20.19 13.07 3.32
N LEU A 171 19.16 13.91 3.16
CA LEU A 171 19.17 15.04 2.23
C LEU A 171 19.50 16.39 2.90
N GLU A 172 19.20 16.58 4.19
CA GLU A 172 19.52 17.82 4.90
C GLU A 172 21.03 18.15 4.90
N PRO A 173 21.95 17.18 5.10
CA PRO A 173 23.38 17.42 4.97
C PRO A 173 23.82 17.90 3.58
N LEU A 174 23.01 17.65 2.55
CA LEU A 174 23.24 18.07 1.17
C LEU A 174 22.59 19.43 0.85
N GLY A 175 21.97 20.11 1.84
CA GLY A 175 21.33 21.40 1.68
C GLY A 175 19.89 21.36 1.17
N TYR A 176 19.25 20.20 1.13
CA TYR A 176 17.84 20.06 0.72
C TYR A 176 16.93 20.08 1.96
N ALA A 177 15.95 20.97 1.98
CA ALA A 177 14.89 20.95 2.97
C ALA A 177 13.83 19.91 2.61
N VAL A 178 13.55 18.98 3.52
CA VAL A 178 12.60 17.89 3.32
C VAL A 178 11.54 17.91 4.42
N ASP A 179 10.27 18.18 4.07
CA ASP A 179 9.16 18.14 5.02
C ASP A 179 8.53 16.73 5.07
N VAL A 180 9.32 15.74 5.45
CA VAL A 180 8.86 14.37 5.75
C VAL A 180 8.96 14.14 7.24
N ARG A 181 7.82 13.84 7.88
CA ARG A 181 7.75 13.62 9.33
C ARG A 181 7.20 12.24 9.64
N PRO A 182 7.75 11.53 10.63
CA PRO A 182 7.18 10.28 11.09
C PRO A 182 5.80 10.56 11.71
N GLN A 183 4.80 9.78 11.28
CA GLN A 183 3.47 9.80 11.85
C GLN A 183 3.19 8.48 12.56
N LYS A 184 2.88 8.53 13.85
CA LYS A 184 2.51 7.33 14.62
C LYS A 184 1.14 6.84 14.17
N GLY A 185 1.07 5.61 13.66
CA GLY A 185 -0.16 4.83 13.47
C GLY A 185 -0.28 3.75 14.54
N GLN A 186 -1.50 3.44 14.97
CA GLN A 186 -1.77 2.38 15.93
C GLN A 186 -2.87 1.48 15.35
N LEU A 187 -2.58 0.19 15.21
CA LEU A 187 -3.54 -0.84 14.83
C LEU A 187 -4.04 -1.55 16.10
N ARG A 188 -5.35 -1.82 16.15
CA ARG A 188 -6.00 -2.55 17.25
C ARG A 188 -6.72 -3.76 16.68
#